data_5f5b2dd5c71417b34ee17b0b8e5df921
#
_entry.id   5f5b2dd5c71417b34ee17b0b8e5df921
#
_cell.length_a   1.000
_cell.length_b   1.000
_cell.length_c   1.000
_cell.angle_alpha   90.00
_cell.angle_beta   90.00
_cell.angle_gamma   90.00
#
_symmetry.space_group_name_H-M   'P 1'
#
loop_
_entity.id
_entity.type
_entity.pdbx_description
1 polymer ?
#
loop_
_entity_poly.entity_id
_entity_poly.type
_entity_poly.pdbx_seq_one_letter_code
_entity_poly.pdbx_strand_id
1 'polypeptide(L)'
;SVGEVKKIGAPGRREIGHGALARRALVPVIPPKEEFSYAIRVVSEILESNGSSSMASVCGGSLSLMDAGVPIKEAVAGVAMGLVSDGRNTVVLTDIIGDEDHYGDMDFKGTGTKDGITALQMDIKIDGVTKEIMEQALSQAKEGRLHILGKMNESISKSRSKLSEYAPVVAKLKIKPDKIKILIGPSGKMIKEISAKTDSTINVDDDGNVVVASPDEELSNAAIELINAIVQEAEVGKLYNGKVRKIMDFGAFVEILPGTDGLIHISQLDKERVNKVTDILQEGDDVLVKVIDIDKKSGKIALSRKAALDESL
;
A
#
# COMPACT_ATOMS: atom_id res chain seq x y z
N SER A 1 26.74 -16.56 12.30
CA SER A 1 26.74 -16.75 10.88
C SER A 1 28.07 -17.08 10.27
N VAL A 2 29.21 -16.85 10.63
CA VAL A 2 30.49 -17.19 10.03
C VAL A 2 31.01 -18.59 10.44
N GLY A 3 30.27 -19.63 10.08
CA GLY A 3 30.60 -21.01 10.44
C GLY A 3 30.36 -21.38 11.90
N GLU A 4 29.81 -20.49 12.71
CA GLU A 4 29.46 -20.76 14.08
C GLU A 4 28.14 -21.54 14.15
N VAL A 5 28.20 -22.77 14.64
CA VAL A 5 27.01 -23.57 14.92
C VAL A 5 26.54 -23.28 16.34
N LYS A 6 25.40 -22.60 16.47
CA LYS A 6 24.78 -22.28 17.74
C LYS A 6 23.35 -22.85 17.80
N LYS A 7 22.86 -23.06 19.03
CA LYS A 7 21.44 -23.39 19.23
C LYS A 7 20.57 -22.28 18.65
N ILE A 8 19.52 -22.67 17.87
CA ILE A 8 18.55 -21.73 17.32
C ILE A 8 17.86 -21.00 18.48
N GLY A 9 17.88 -19.67 18.43
CA GLY A 9 17.33 -18.80 19.46
C GLY A 9 16.95 -17.43 18.91
N ALA A 10 16.66 -16.49 19.81
CA ALA A 10 16.43 -15.10 19.41
C ALA A 10 17.69 -14.48 18.79
N PRO A 11 17.56 -13.50 17.88
CA PRO A 11 18.69 -12.76 17.30
C PRO A 11 19.59 -12.17 18.39
N GLY A 12 20.90 -12.36 18.25
CA GLY A 12 21.87 -11.75 19.14
C GLY A 12 22.07 -10.25 18.86
N ARG A 13 22.92 -9.60 19.66
CA ARG A 13 23.21 -8.18 19.52
C ARG A 13 23.78 -7.83 18.13
N ARG A 14 24.61 -8.70 17.56
CA ARG A 14 25.21 -8.53 16.24
C ARG A 14 24.15 -8.53 15.14
N GLU A 15 23.26 -9.50 15.14
CA GLU A 15 22.18 -9.60 14.16
C GLU A 15 21.20 -8.41 14.27
N ILE A 16 20.89 -7.96 15.48
CA ILE A 16 20.06 -6.75 15.71
C ILE A 16 20.75 -5.52 15.15
N GLY A 17 22.05 -5.34 15.41
CA GLY A 17 22.86 -4.23 14.90
C GLY A 17 22.94 -4.22 13.37
N HIS A 18 23.14 -5.39 12.75
CA HIS A 18 23.15 -5.54 11.28
C HIS A 18 21.81 -5.20 10.66
N GLY A 19 20.71 -5.67 11.25
CA GLY A 19 19.36 -5.34 10.80
C GLY A 19 19.06 -3.84 10.93
N ALA A 20 19.48 -3.21 12.02
CA ALA A 20 19.33 -1.77 12.23
C ALA A 20 20.13 -0.94 11.20
N LEU A 21 21.35 -1.37 10.86
CA LEU A 21 22.17 -0.73 9.83
C LEU A 21 21.53 -0.87 8.45
N ALA A 22 21.10 -2.08 8.06
CA ALA A 22 20.42 -2.32 6.79
C ALA A 22 19.14 -1.49 6.67
N ARG A 23 18.33 -1.42 7.74
CA ARG A 23 17.15 -0.56 7.77
C ARG A 23 17.48 0.91 7.55
N ARG A 24 18.47 1.45 8.26
CA ARG A 24 18.92 2.85 8.09
C ARG A 24 19.42 3.12 6.68
N ALA A 25 20.12 2.15 6.08
CA ALA A 25 20.63 2.26 4.73
C ALA A 25 19.52 2.37 3.66
N LEU A 26 18.45 1.59 3.82
CA LEU A 26 17.40 1.45 2.80
C LEU A 26 16.23 2.44 2.98
N VAL A 27 15.88 2.83 4.22
CA VAL A 27 14.75 3.74 4.49
C VAL A 27 14.75 5.04 3.66
N PRO A 28 15.90 5.73 3.43
CA PRO A 28 15.91 6.97 2.66
C PRO A 28 15.48 6.82 1.19
N VAL A 29 15.55 5.62 0.62
CA VAL A 29 15.18 5.35 -0.76
C VAL A 29 13.79 4.73 -0.92
N ILE A 30 13.13 4.35 0.19
CA ILE A 30 11.77 3.83 0.17
C ILE A 30 10.79 4.95 -0.24
N PRO A 31 9.82 4.66 -1.13
CA PRO A 31 8.79 5.62 -1.49
C PRO A 31 7.90 5.96 -0.29
N PRO A 32 7.30 7.17 -0.24
CA PRO A 32 6.35 7.53 0.79
C PRO A 32 5.08 6.66 0.71
N LYS A 33 4.34 6.56 1.83
CA LYS A 33 3.15 5.70 1.93
C LYS A 33 2.03 6.09 0.95
N GLU A 34 1.97 7.35 0.56
CA GLU A 34 1.01 7.88 -0.40
C GLU A 34 1.23 7.31 -1.81
N GLU A 35 2.50 7.11 -2.19
CA GLU A 35 2.89 6.54 -3.48
C GLU A 35 2.90 5.01 -3.46
N PHE A 36 3.32 4.41 -2.33
CA PHE A 36 3.41 2.96 -2.18
C PHE A 36 2.80 2.51 -0.85
N SER A 37 1.57 2.03 -0.90
CA SER A 37 0.73 1.77 0.28
C SER A 37 0.97 0.42 0.96
N TYR A 38 1.99 -0.31 0.54
CA TYR A 38 2.32 -1.62 1.10
C TYR A 38 3.18 -1.51 2.36
N ALA A 39 2.97 -2.42 3.30
CA ALA A 39 3.94 -2.67 4.36
C ALA A 39 5.11 -3.48 3.80
N ILE A 40 6.33 -2.97 3.98
CA ILE A 40 7.53 -3.61 3.48
C ILE A 40 8.25 -4.31 4.62
N ARG A 41 8.49 -5.62 4.45
CA ARG A 41 9.34 -6.41 5.33
C ARG A 41 10.48 -7.02 4.51
N VAL A 42 11.71 -6.61 4.79
CA VAL A 42 12.91 -7.23 4.22
C VAL A 42 13.45 -8.25 5.21
N VAL A 43 13.61 -9.48 4.77
CA VAL A 43 14.22 -10.56 5.55
C VAL A 43 15.54 -10.94 4.89
N SER A 44 16.62 -10.94 5.68
CA SER A 44 17.95 -11.33 5.23
C SER A 44 18.44 -12.51 6.04
N GLU A 45 18.67 -13.64 5.40
CA GLU A 45 19.22 -14.85 5.98
C GLU A 45 20.61 -15.08 5.40
N ILE A 46 21.64 -14.99 6.25
CA ILE A 46 23.02 -15.19 5.84
C ILE A 46 23.41 -16.63 6.21
N LEU A 47 23.56 -17.46 5.20
CA LEU A 47 23.91 -18.87 5.38
C LEU A 47 25.40 -19.07 5.57
N GLU A 48 26.24 -18.31 4.84
CA GLU A 48 27.67 -18.36 4.87
C GLU A 48 28.27 -16.98 4.53
N SER A 49 29.37 -16.59 5.18
CA SER A 49 30.05 -15.33 4.92
C SER A 49 31.50 -15.38 5.38
N ASN A 50 32.41 -14.82 4.58
CA ASN A 50 33.76 -14.48 4.97
C ASN A 50 34.07 -13.01 4.62
N GLY A 51 33.15 -12.13 4.98
CA GLY A 51 33.19 -10.70 4.77
C GLY A 51 32.08 -10.03 5.51
N SER A 52 31.62 -8.86 5.07
CA SER A 52 30.58 -8.12 5.74
C SER A 52 29.19 -8.65 5.41
N SER A 53 28.64 -9.49 6.29
CA SER A 53 27.23 -9.97 6.18
C SER A 53 26.21 -8.84 6.23
N SER A 54 26.48 -7.74 6.94
CA SER A 54 25.60 -6.56 6.95
C SER A 54 25.55 -5.85 5.60
N MET A 55 26.68 -5.77 4.90
CA MET A 55 26.72 -5.16 3.57
C MET A 55 26.06 -6.05 2.52
N ALA A 56 26.20 -7.38 2.65
CA ALA A 56 25.42 -8.34 1.86
C ALA A 56 23.91 -8.13 2.07
N SER A 57 23.45 -7.92 3.32
CA SER A 57 22.05 -7.64 3.63
C SER A 57 21.55 -6.32 3.03
N VAL A 58 22.40 -5.28 2.97
CA VAL A 58 22.07 -4.00 2.32
C VAL A 58 21.90 -4.18 0.82
N CYS A 59 22.91 -4.78 0.16
CA CYS A 59 22.89 -4.99 -1.29
C CYS A 59 21.75 -5.93 -1.73
N GLY A 60 21.61 -7.08 -1.04
CA GLY A 60 20.53 -8.03 -1.29
C GLY A 60 19.15 -7.45 -1.00
N GLY A 61 19.00 -6.66 0.08
CA GLY A 61 17.78 -5.94 0.40
C GLY A 61 17.40 -4.91 -0.67
N SER A 62 18.37 -4.17 -1.20
CA SER A 62 18.17 -3.24 -2.31
C SER A 62 17.70 -3.97 -3.58
N LEU A 63 18.39 -5.06 -3.96
CA LEU A 63 18.02 -5.87 -5.12
C LEU A 63 16.63 -6.49 -4.96
N SER A 64 16.31 -7.05 -3.78
CA SER A 64 15.01 -7.67 -3.53
C SER A 64 13.85 -6.67 -3.55
N LEU A 65 14.06 -5.45 -3.08
CA LEU A 65 13.07 -4.37 -3.20
C LEU A 65 12.78 -4.03 -4.66
N MET A 66 13.84 -3.91 -5.48
CA MET A 66 13.71 -3.63 -6.91
C MET A 66 13.04 -4.78 -7.65
N ASP A 67 13.38 -6.03 -7.32
CA ASP A 67 12.81 -7.22 -7.93
C ASP A 67 11.34 -7.42 -7.55
N ALA A 68 10.96 -7.08 -6.32
CA ALA A 68 9.56 -7.09 -5.87
C ALA A 68 8.70 -5.98 -6.49
N GLY A 69 9.28 -5.06 -7.25
CA GLY A 69 8.57 -3.93 -7.86
C GLY A 69 8.33 -2.75 -6.93
N VAL A 70 9.05 -2.67 -5.80
CA VAL A 70 9.01 -1.48 -4.96
C VAL A 70 9.70 -0.33 -5.69
N PRO A 71 9.03 0.82 -5.95
CA PRO A 71 9.61 1.91 -6.70
C PRO A 71 10.58 2.72 -5.83
N ILE A 72 11.71 2.10 -5.43
CA ILE A 72 12.74 2.80 -4.67
C ILE A 72 13.35 3.92 -5.51
N LYS A 73 13.76 5.00 -4.85
CA LYS A 73 14.33 6.18 -5.54
C LYS A 73 15.62 5.85 -6.28
N GLU A 74 16.51 5.08 -5.65
CA GLU A 74 17.80 4.68 -6.19
C GLU A 74 18.26 3.36 -5.52
N ALA A 75 19.06 2.57 -6.23
CA ALA A 75 19.71 1.40 -5.64
C ALA A 75 20.73 1.80 -4.56
N VAL A 76 20.81 0.99 -3.53
CA VAL A 76 21.76 1.19 -2.40
C VAL A 76 22.71 0.03 -2.35
N ALA A 77 24.01 0.33 -2.36
CA ALA A 77 25.05 -0.62 -2.06
C ALA A 77 25.77 -0.28 -0.76
N GLY A 78 26.56 -1.20 -0.26
CA GLY A 78 27.41 -0.99 0.91
C GLY A 78 28.74 -1.70 0.77
N VAL A 79 29.76 -1.15 1.41
CA VAL A 79 31.12 -1.71 1.47
C VAL A 79 31.65 -1.61 2.90
N ALA A 80 32.38 -2.64 3.34
CA ALA A 80 33.09 -2.63 4.59
C ALA A 80 34.56 -2.27 4.34
N MET A 81 35.03 -1.28 5.06
CA MET A 81 36.39 -0.77 5.00
C MET A 81 37.14 -1.14 6.28
N GLY A 82 38.44 -1.30 6.18
CA GLY A 82 39.31 -1.55 7.31
C GLY A 82 40.48 -0.61 7.34
N LEU A 83 41.15 -0.54 8.48
CA LEU A 83 42.39 0.17 8.70
C LEU A 83 43.33 -0.74 9.45
N VAL A 84 44.61 -0.76 8.97
CA VAL A 84 45.70 -1.41 9.67
C VAL A 84 46.83 -0.41 9.81
N SER A 85 47.40 -0.30 11.02
CA SER A 85 48.52 0.61 11.32
C SER A 85 49.59 -0.09 12.12
N ASP A 86 50.87 0.16 11.78
CA ASP A 86 51.99 -0.26 12.59
C ASP A 86 52.51 0.87 13.52
N GLY A 87 51.74 1.94 13.65
CA GLY A 87 52.09 3.15 14.41
C GLY A 87 52.92 4.16 13.62
N ARG A 88 53.41 3.81 12.42
CA ARG A 88 54.13 4.70 11.49
C ARG A 88 53.43 4.77 10.12
N ASN A 89 52.98 3.64 9.62
CA ASN A 89 52.30 3.53 8.35
C ASN A 89 50.86 3.11 8.59
N THR A 90 49.97 3.63 7.77
CA THR A 90 48.57 3.30 7.84
C THR A 90 48.06 2.88 6.46
N VAL A 91 47.35 1.78 6.38
CA VAL A 91 46.77 1.24 5.15
C VAL A 91 45.26 1.12 5.31
N VAL A 92 44.54 1.70 4.36
CA VAL A 92 43.07 1.55 4.27
C VAL A 92 42.76 0.38 3.35
N LEU A 93 41.96 -0.56 3.85
CA LEU A 93 41.51 -1.76 3.13
C LEU A 93 40.09 -1.58 2.66
N THR A 94 39.76 -2.08 1.45
CA THR A 94 38.44 -2.06 0.87
C THR A 94 37.87 -3.46 0.80
N ASP A 95 36.59 -3.62 1.19
CA ASP A 95 35.83 -4.89 1.19
C ASP A 95 36.53 -5.97 2.02
N ILE A 96 36.69 -5.67 3.31
CA ILE A 96 37.46 -6.49 4.25
C ILE A 96 36.83 -7.86 4.51
N ILE A 97 37.68 -8.86 4.68
CA ILE A 97 37.30 -10.21 5.11
C ILE A 97 37.26 -10.31 6.65
N GLY A 98 36.77 -11.47 7.16
CA GLY A 98 36.56 -11.70 8.59
C GLY A 98 37.81 -11.48 9.45
N ASP A 99 39.00 -11.90 8.99
CA ASP A 99 40.25 -11.72 9.70
C ASP A 99 40.70 -10.26 9.73
N GLU A 100 40.48 -9.52 8.66
CA GLU A 100 40.78 -8.08 8.57
C GLU A 100 39.85 -7.25 9.46
N ASP A 101 38.55 -7.68 9.61
CA ASP A 101 37.63 -7.12 10.58
C ASP A 101 38.06 -7.38 12.02
N HIS A 102 38.56 -8.59 12.29
CA HIS A 102 38.93 -9.01 13.64
C HIS A 102 40.23 -8.37 14.13
N TYR A 103 41.26 -8.38 13.30
CA TYR A 103 42.63 -7.93 13.67
C TYR A 103 42.91 -6.48 13.27
N GLY A 104 42.09 -5.84 12.45
CA GLY A 104 42.23 -4.46 12.04
C GLY A 104 42.07 -3.46 13.19
N ASP A 105 42.61 -2.28 13.04
CA ASP A 105 42.60 -1.18 14.02
C ASP A 105 41.32 -0.35 13.97
N MET A 106 40.66 -0.35 12.83
CA MET A 106 39.33 0.27 12.61
C MET A 106 38.58 -0.51 11.54
N ASP A 107 37.30 -0.65 11.67
CA ASP A 107 36.40 -0.97 10.58
C ASP A 107 35.27 0.06 10.46
N PHE A 108 34.85 0.35 9.25
CA PHE A 108 33.62 1.09 9.02
C PHE A 108 32.85 0.57 7.81
N LYS A 109 31.56 0.69 7.89
CA LYS A 109 30.62 0.24 6.86
C LYS A 109 29.91 1.45 6.28
N GLY A 110 30.17 1.73 5.01
CA GLY A 110 29.57 2.82 4.27
C GLY A 110 28.51 2.33 3.30
N THR A 111 27.28 2.80 3.43
CA THR A 111 26.19 2.47 2.53
C THR A 111 25.68 3.70 1.80
N GLY A 112 25.17 3.55 0.60
CA GLY A 112 24.60 4.68 -0.12
C GLY A 112 24.22 4.38 -1.57
N THR A 113 23.66 5.40 -2.18
CA THR A 113 23.35 5.44 -3.61
C THR A 113 24.55 5.92 -4.41
N LYS A 114 24.39 6.13 -5.72
CA LYS A 114 25.41 6.77 -6.55
C LYS A 114 25.71 8.22 -6.09
N ASP A 115 24.73 8.90 -5.50
CA ASP A 115 24.81 10.34 -5.21
C ASP A 115 25.31 10.63 -3.79
N GLY A 116 25.12 9.70 -2.83
CA GLY A 116 25.50 9.97 -1.45
C GLY A 116 25.39 8.79 -0.51
N ILE A 117 25.78 9.03 0.74
CA ILE A 117 25.76 8.05 1.85
C ILE A 117 24.36 8.07 2.48
N THR A 118 23.79 6.88 2.72
CA THR A 118 22.53 6.69 3.42
C THR A 118 22.71 6.26 4.87
N ALA A 119 23.76 5.48 5.16
CA ALA A 119 24.13 5.12 6.53
C ALA A 119 25.61 4.83 6.65
N LEU A 120 26.14 5.06 7.85
CA LEU A 120 27.51 4.78 8.25
C LEU A 120 27.48 4.09 9.61
N GLN A 121 28.38 3.11 9.77
CA GLN A 121 28.72 2.52 11.06
C GLN A 121 30.24 2.40 11.13
N MET A 122 30.83 2.78 12.25
CA MET A 122 32.30 2.72 12.46
C MET A 122 32.56 2.13 13.83
N ASP A 123 33.61 1.30 13.89
CA ASP A 123 34.20 0.78 15.11
C ASP A 123 35.70 1.08 15.08
N ILE A 124 36.22 1.73 16.13
CA ILE A 124 37.62 2.14 16.24
C ILE A 124 38.17 1.43 17.47
N LYS A 125 39.28 0.71 17.27
CA LYS A 125 39.99 -0.08 18.31
C LYS A 125 41.26 0.56 18.77
N ILE A 126 41.63 1.73 18.23
CA ILE A 126 42.77 2.56 18.56
C ILE A 126 42.34 3.91 19.10
N ASP A 127 43.26 4.70 19.65
CA ASP A 127 42.97 5.97 20.33
C ASP A 127 42.31 7.04 19.43
N GLY A 128 42.31 6.85 18.11
CA GLY A 128 41.67 7.70 17.13
C GLY A 128 42.29 7.60 15.74
N VAL A 129 41.61 8.21 14.77
CA VAL A 129 42.08 8.34 13.39
C VAL A 129 42.17 9.80 13.01
N THR A 130 43.16 10.17 12.20
CA THR A 130 43.31 11.55 11.74
C THR A 130 42.28 11.88 10.66
N LYS A 131 42.09 13.18 10.43
CA LYS A 131 41.19 13.67 9.38
C LYS A 131 41.59 13.17 8.00
N GLU A 132 42.88 13.16 7.72
CA GLU A 132 43.47 12.76 6.44
C GLU A 132 43.21 11.27 6.16
N ILE A 133 43.37 10.41 7.17
CA ILE A 133 43.08 8.97 7.09
C ILE A 133 41.56 8.80 6.81
N MET A 134 40.71 9.58 7.49
CA MET A 134 39.27 9.47 7.31
C MET A 134 38.82 9.96 5.92
N GLU A 135 39.41 11.04 5.41
CA GLU A 135 39.17 11.52 4.05
C GLU A 135 39.54 10.48 2.99
N GLN A 136 40.72 9.85 3.16
CA GLN A 136 41.17 8.76 2.30
C GLN A 136 40.21 7.57 2.37
N ALA A 137 39.84 7.15 3.56
CA ALA A 137 38.97 6.00 3.79
C ALA A 137 37.57 6.23 3.17
N LEU A 138 36.99 7.42 3.32
CA LEU A 138 35.68 7.77 2.73
C LEU A 138 35.76 7.85 1.21
N SER A 139 36.86 8.37 0.65
CA SER A 139 37.05 8.40 -0.81
C SER A 139 37.13 6.98 -1.39
N GLN A 140 37.93 6.13 -0.76
CA GLN A 140 38.13 4.74 -1.18
C GLN A 140 36.83 3.93 -0.99
N ALA A 141 36.07 4.18 0.08
CA ALA A 141 34.76 3.59 0.30
C ALA A 141 33.76 3.99 -0.79
N LYS A 142 33.82 5.25 -1.27
CA LYS A 142 32.96 5.70 -2.38
C LYS A 142 33.27 4.90 -3.66
N GLU A 143 34.52 4.71 -3.99
CA GLU A 143 34.96 3.93 -5.17
C GLU A 143 34.46 2.47 -5.07
N GLY A 144 34.72 1.81 -3.92
CA GLY A 144 34.24 0.44 -3.67
C GLY A 144 32.73 0.31 -3.78
N ARG A 145 32.00 1.24 -3.15
CA ARG A 145 30.52 1.26 -3.23
C ARG A 145 30.00 1.44 -4.67
N LEU A 146 30.60 2.35 -5.43
CA LEU A 146 30.21 2.57 -6.84
C LEU A 146 30.54 1.35 -7.71
N HIS A 147 31.63 0.67 -7.45
CA HIS A 147 31.96 -0.59 -8.11
C HIS A 147 30.88 -1.66 -7.84
N ILE A 148 30.50 -1.85 -6.56
CA ILE A 148 29.44 -2.80 -6.17
C ILE A 148 28.10 -2.43 -6.81
N LEU A 149 27.73 -1.14 -6.79
CA LEU A 149 26.52 -0.65 -7.49
C LEU A 149 26.54 -0.99 -8.98
N GLY A 150 27.70 -0.86 -9.63
CA GLY A 150 27.88 -1.27 -11.02
C GLY A 150 27.55 -2.74 -11.23
N LYS A 151 28.05 -3.61 -10.35
CA LYS A 151 27.76 -5.06 -10.39
C LYS A 151 26.29 -5.39 -10.12
N MET A 152 25.68 -4.71 -9.17
CA MET A 152 24.25 -4.85 -8.90
C MET A 152 23.39 -4.44 -10.11
N ASN A 153 23.75 -3.35 -10.78
CA ASN A 153 23.06 -2.84 -11.96
C ASN A 153 23.18 -3.75 -13.19
N GLU A 154 24.19 -4.60 -13.28
CA GLU A 154 24.29 -5.65 -14.30
C GLU A 154 23.14 -6.67 -14.16
N SER A 155 22.65 -6.92 -12.93
CA SER A 155 21.55 -7.86 -12.66
C SER A 155 20.19 -7.17 -12.74
N ILE A 156 20.02 -6.05 -12.05
CA ILE A 156 18.79 -5.27 -12.07
C ILE A 156 19.12 -3.78 -11.90
N SER A 157 18.86 -2.99 -12.93
CA SER A 157 19.21 -1.56 -12.98
C SER A 157 18.05 -0.63 -12.58
N LYS A 158 16.82 -1.12 -12.56
CA LYS A 158 15.61 -0.38 -12.18
C LYS A 158 14.63 -1.32 -11.49
N SER A 159 13.80 -0.78 -10.61
CA SER A 159 12.67 -1.52 -10.05
C SER A 159 11.77 -2.05 -11.17
N ARG A 160 11.26 -3.26 -10.99
CA ARG A 160 10.27 -3.83 -11.93
C ARG A 160 9.05 -2.93 -11.99
N SER A 161 8.45 -2.84 -13.17
CA SER A 161 7.28 -1.99 -13.41
C SER A 161 5.99 -2.55 -12.83
N LYS A 162 5.97 -3.84 -12.49
CA LYS A 162 4.84 -4.53 -11.85
C LYS A 162 5.30 -5.18 -10.56
N LEU A 163 4.41 -5.24 -9.60
CA LEU A 163 4.60 -6.07 -8.41
C LEU A 163 4.64 -7.55 -8.78
N SER A 164 5.20 -8.37 -7.91
CA SER A 164 5.12 -9.82 -8.02
C SER A 164 3.66 -10.26 -8.09
N GLU A 165 3.35 -11.31 -8.87
CA GLU A 165 2.03 -11.94 -8.93
C GLU A 165 1.54 -12.48 -7.58
N TYR A 166 2.47 -12.70 -6.63
CA TYR A 166 2.16 -13.11 -5.25
C TYR A 166 1.92 -11.94 -4.31
N ALA A 167 2.08 -10.69 -4.76
CA ALA A 167 1.79 -9.53 -3.95
C ALA A 167 0.28 -9.27 -3.92
N PRO A 168 -0.32 -8.97 -2.75
CA PRO A 168 -1.73 -8.59 -2.69
C PRO A 168 -1.97 -7.32 -3.52
N VAL A 169 -3.10 -7.26 -4.19
CA VAL A 169 -3.53 -6.08 -4.93
C VAL A 169 -4.13 -5.07 -3.95
N VAL A 170 -3.61 -3.85 -3.93
CA VAL A 170 -4.12 -2.77 -3.09
C VAL A 170 -4.72 -1.68 -3.98
N ALA A 171 -6.03 -1.55 -3.94
CA ALA A 171 -6.78 -0.51 -4.61
C ALA A 171 -7.21 0.58 -3.63
N LYS A 172 -7.26 1.82 -4.11
CA LYS A 172 -7.76 2.98 -3.35
C LYS A 172 -8.92 3.60 -4.08
N LEU A 173 -9.98 3.92 -3.35
CA LEU A 173 -11.08 4.71 -3.86
C LEU A 173 -11.49 5.73 -2.79
N LYS A 174 -12.18 6.76 -3.22
CA LYS A 174 -12.70 7.80 -2.33
C LYS A 174 -14.21 7.83 -2.39
N ILE A 175 -14.84 7.79 -1.24
CA ILE A 175 -16.30 7.93 -1.08
C ILE A 175 -16.60 9.23 -0.32
N LYS A 176 -17.83 9.70 -0.44
CA LYS A 176 -18.30 10.85 0.36
C LYS A 176 -18.40 10.46 1.85
N PRO A 177 -18.05 11.35 2.79
CA PRO A 177 -18.09 11.04 4.22
C PRO A 177 -19.50 10.61 4.73
N ASP A 178 -20.57 11.12 4.15
CA ASP A 178 -21.94 10.72 4.48
C ASP A 178 -22.26 9.26 4.10
N LYS A 179 -21.51 8.68 3.15
CA LYS A 179 -21.65 7.29 2.71
C LYS A 179 -20.89 6.28 3.57
N ILE A 180 -19.95 6.74 4.41
CA ILE A 180 -19.14 5.87 5.27
C ILE A 180 -20.01 4.98 6.15
N LYS A 181 -21.05 5.55 6.78
CA LYS A 181 -21.98 4.80 7.64
C LYS A 181 -22.75 3.71 6.88
N ILE A 182 -23.10 3.97 5.62
CA ILE A 182 -23.82 3.02 4.76
C ILE A 182 -22.88 1.88 4.36
N LEU A 183 -21.64 2.20 3.96
CA LEU A 183 -20.63 1.21 3.61
C LEU A 183 -20.25 0.31 4.79
N ILE A 184 -20.09 0.88 5.98
CA ILE A 184 -19.78 0.11 7.20
C ILE A 184 -21.00 -0.77 7.58
N GLY A 185 -22.21 -0.21 7.49
CA GLY A 185 -23.46 -0.85 7.89
C GLY A 185 -23.61 -1.01 9.41
N PRO A 186 -24.77 -1.51 9.88
CA PRO A 186 -25.02 -1.75 11.32
C PRO A 186 -23.96 -2.70 11.90
N SER A 187 -23.24 -2.26 12.95
CA SER A 187 -22.17 -3.02 13.63
C SER A 187 -21.09 -3.56 12.69
N GLY A 188 -20.85 -2.89 11.55
CA GLY A 188 -19.85 -3.31 10.57
C GLY A 188 -20.27 -4.50 9.69
N LYS A 189 -21.57 -4.83 9.64
CA LYS A 189 -22.08 -6.02 8.93
C LYS A 189 -21.80 -5.93 7.42
N MET A 190 -22.10 -4.78 6.80
CA MET A 190 -21.98 -4.61 5.35
C MET A 190 -20.52 -4.76 4.88
N ILE A 191 -19.61 -4.04 5.51
CA ILE A 191 -18.19 -4.11 5.14
C ILE A 191 -17.61 -5.52 5.35
N LYS A 192 -18.04 -6.24 6.40
CA LYS A 192 -17.63 -7.63 6.65
C LYS A 192 -18.21 -8.59 5.60
N GLU A 193 -19.43 -8.38 5.14
CA GLU A 193 -20.04 -9.18 4.07
C GLU A 193 -19.32 -9.01 2.74
N ILE A 194 -18.92 -7.77 2.40
CA ILE A 194 -18.13 -7.51 1.19
C ILE A 194 -16.78 -8.20 1.33
N SER A 195 -16.07 -7.99 2.45
CA SER A 195 -14.77 -8.60 2.72
C SER A 195 -14.82 -10.12 2.61
N ALA A 196 -15.86 -10.76 3.17
CA ALA A 196 -16.01 -12.22 3.11
C ALA A 196 -16.33 -12.74 1.70
N LYS A 197 -17.12 -11.99 0.90
CA LYS A 197 -17.47 -12.38 -0.48
C LYS A 197 -16.30 -12.25 -1.45
N THR A 198 -15.38 -11.34 -1.20
CA THR A 198 -14.29 -10.98 -2.12
C THR A 198 -12.92 -11.33 -1.55
N ASP A 199 -12.86 -12.07 -0.45
CA ASP A 199 -11.62 -12.42 0.26
C ASP A 199 -10.67 -11.21 0.42
N SER A 200 -11.25 -10.03 0.69
CA SER A 200 -10.53 -8.77 0.76
C SER A 200 -10.54 -8.16 2.16
N THR A 201 -9.53 -7.38 2.47
CA THR A 201 -9.49 -6.52 3.65
C THR A 201 -9.81 -5.10 3.23
N ILE A 202 -10.89 -4.54 3.80
CA ILE A 202 -11.38 -3.20 3.46
C ILE A 202 -11.23 -2.29 4.68
N ASN A 203 -10.50 -1.19 4.51
CA ASN A 203 -10.34 -0.15 5.52
C ASN A 203 -10.90 1.16 4.99
N VAL A 204 -11.60 1.90 5.86
CA VAL A 204 -12.19 3.21 5.55
C VAL A 204 -11.76 4.19 6.65
N ASP A 205 -11.26 5.35 6.27
CA ASP A 205 -10.96 6.43 7.20
C ASP A 205 -12.11 7.45 7.29
N ASP A 206 -12.01 8.39 8.23
CA ASP A 206 -13.03 9.40 8.49
C ASP A 206 -13.18 10.41 7.34
N ASP A 207 -12.18 10.53 6.47
CA ASP A 207 -12.21 11.38 5.28
C ASP A 207 -12.84 10.69 4.06
N GLY A 208 -13.22 9.41 4.19
CA GLY A 208 -13.81 8.60 3.12
C GLY A 208 -12.80 7.98 2.16
N ASN A 209 -11.51 7.91 2.51
CA ASN A 209 -10.56 7.12 1.74
C ASN A 209 -10.78 5.65 2.08
N VAL A 210 -11.05 4.85 1.06
CA VAL A 210 -11.24 3.41 1.17
C VAL A 210 -10.03 2.71 0.56
N VAL A 211 -9.44 1.79 1.31
CA VAL A 211 -8.34 0.93 0.87
C VAL A 211 -8.83 -0.51 0.86
N VAL A 212 -8.76 -1.13 -0.31
CA VAL A 212 -9.13 -2.53 -0.54
C VAL A 212 -7.85 -3.31 -0.82
N ALA A 213 -7.54 -4.30 0.02
CA ALA A 213 -6.44 -5.22 -0.20
C ALA A 213 -7.00 -6.62 -0.47
N SER A 214 -6.70 -7.19 -1.64
CA SER A 214 -7.24 -8.45 -2.15
C SER A 214 -6.11 -9.37 -2.61
N PRO A 215 -6.31 -10.71 -2.63
CA PRO A 215 -5.32 -11.64 -3.14
C PRO A 215 -4.96 -11.42 -4.61
N ASP A 216 -5.93 -11.01 -5.44
CA ASP A 216 -5.78 -10.79 -6.87
C ASP A 216 -6.62 -9.62 -7.39
N GLU A 217 -6.46 -9.30 -8.67
CA GLU A 217 -7.13 -8.17 -9.33
C GLU A 217 -8.64 -8.43 -9.54
N GLU A 218 -9.05 -9.66 -9.77
CA GLU A 218 -10.47 -10.03 -9.99
C GLU A 218 -11.28 -9.78 -8.72
N LEU A 219 -10.79 -10.29 -7.59
CA LEU A 219 -11.42 -10.09 -6.28
C LEU A 219 -11.39 -8.61 -5.84
N SER A 220 -10.31 -7.89 -6.18
CA SER A 220 -10.21 -6.45 -5.93
C SER A 220 -11.29 -5.68 -6.70
N ASN A 221 -11.45 -5.96 -7.99
CA ASN A 221 -12.47 -5.33 -8.83
C ASN A 221 -13.89 -5.67 -8.34
N ALA A 222 -14.14 -6.92 -7.99
CA ALA A 222 -15.42 -7.33 -7.41
C ALA A 222 -15.76 -6.57 -6.11
N ALA A 223 -14.76 -6.37 -5.24
CA ALA A 223 -14.95 -5.57 -4.03
C ALA A 223 -15.28 -4.11 -4.33
N ILE A 224 -14.57 -3.50 -5.30
CA ILE A 224 -14.79 -2.13 -5.74
C ILE A 224 -16.19 -1.97 -6.34
N GLU A 225 -16.63 -2.91 -7.16
CA GLU A 225 -17.99 -2.90 -7.74
C GLU A 225 -19.07 -2.96 -6.66
N LEU A 226 -18.93 -3.85 -5.67
CA LEU A 226 -19.84 -3.95 -4.54
C LEU A 226 -19.86 -2.66 -3.70
N ILE A 227 -18.69 -2.06 -3.43
CA ILE A 227 -18.61 -0.79 -2.73
C ILE A 227 -19.34 0.31 -3.53
N ASN A 228 -19.03 0.43 -4.83
CA ASN A 228 -19.64 1.45 -5.69
C ASN A 228 -21.15 1.30 -5.77
N ALA A 229 -21.68 0.08 -5.86
CA ALA A 229 -23.12 -0.17 -5.86
C ALA A 229 -23.82 0.31 -4.56
N ILE A 230 -23.11 0.23 -3.42
CA ILE A 230 -23.64 0.65 -2.11
C ILE A 230 -23.58 2.17 -1.94
N VAL A 231 -22.49 2.80 -2.43
CA VAL A 231 -22.27 4.25 -2.24
C VAL A 231 -22.80 5.10 -3.38
N GLN A 232 -23.32 4.45 -4.44
CA GLN A 232 -23.90 5.12 -5.60
C GLN A 232 -24.96 6.14 -5.18
N GLU A 233 -24.97 7.29 -5.83
CA GLU A 233 -26.01 8.30 -5.67
C GLU A 233 -27.04 8.20 -6.78
N ALA A 234 -28.27 8.56 -6.46
CA ALA A 234 -29.31 8.71 -7.45
C ALA A 234 -28.97 9.89 -8.38
N GLU A 235 -29.17 9.70 -9.67
CA GLU A 235 -28.93 10.71 -10.70
C GLU A 235 -30.25 11.09 -11.38
N VAL A 236 -30.48 12.40 -11.51
CA VAL A 236 -31.68 12.91 -12.23
C VAL A 236 -31.64 12.42 -13.67
N GLY A 237 -32.74 11.92 -14.15
CA GLY A 237 -32.91 11.40 -15.50
C GLY A 237 -32.62 9.91 -15.66
N LYS A 238 -32.00 9.24 -14.68
CA LYS A 238 -31.73 7.78 -14.74
C LYS A 238 -32.95 6.96 -14.29
N LEU A 239 -33.02 5.75 -14.85
CA LEU A 239 -33.99 4.71 -14.49
C LEU A 239 -33.40 3.81 -13.41
N TYR A 240 -34.25 3.43 -12.44
CA TYR A 240 -33.91 2.52 -11.35
C TYR A 240 -35.02 1.50 -11.15
N ASN A 241 -34.66 0.25 -10.93
CA ASN A 241 -35.57 -0.76 -10.40
C ASN A 241 -35.59 -0.60 -8.88
N GLY A 242 -36.69 -0.07 -8.36
CA GLY A 242 -36.86 0.17 -6.94
C GLY A 242 -37.89 -0.77 -6.32
N LYS A 243 -37.85 -0.86 -4.98
CA LYS A 243 -38.76 -1.65 -4.19
C LYS A 243 -39.69 -0.74 -3.37
N VAL A 244 -41.01 -0.93 -3.48
CA VAL A 244 -41.97 -0.17 -2.70
C VAL A 244 -41.83 -0.51 -1.22
N ARG A 245 -41.46 0.50 -0.42
CA ARG A 245 -41.28 0.35 1.02
C ARG A 245 -42.48 0.73 1.85
N LYS A 246 -43.19 1.77 1.40
CA LYS A 246 -44.38 2.28 2.11
C LYS A 246 -45.31 3.00 1.17
N ILE A 247 -46.63 2.78 1.37
CA ILE A 247 -47.69 3.45 0.63
C ILE A 247 -48.38 4.48 1.53
N MET A 248 -48.65 5.66 0.97
CA MET A 248 -49.38 6.76 1.59
C MET A 248 -50.48 7.23 0.62
N ASP A 249 -51.50 7.97 1.10
CA ASP A 249 -52.57 8.47 0.26
C ASP A 249 -52.12 9.36 -0.90
N PHE A 250 -50.98 10.07 -0.71
CA PHE A 250 -50.41 11.00 -1.68
C PHE A 250 -49.33 10.39 -2.60
N GLY A 251 -48.92 9.12 -2.36
CA GLY A 251 -47.86 8.49 -3.15
C GLY A 251 -47.21 7.28 -2.50
N ALA A 252 -46.16 6.76 -3.12
CA ALA A 252 -45.39 5.61 -2.65
C ALA A 252 -43.95 5.96 -2.43
N PHE A 253 -43.37 5.52 -1.31
CA PHE A 253 -41.92 5.54 -1.06
C PHE A 253 -41.32 4.30 -1.66
N VAL A 254 -40.30 4.50 -2.50
CA VAL A 254 -39.61 3.45 -3.23
C VAL A 254 -38.10 3.56 -2.95
N GLU A 255 -37.55 2.48 -2.44
CA GLU A 255 -36.09 2.36 -2.30
C GLU A 255 -35.49 2.04 -3.67
N ILE A 256 -34.72 2.98 -4.21
CA ILE A 256 -34.07 2.88 -5.54
C ILE A 256 -32.59 2.44 -5.49
N LEU A 257 -31.95 2.69 -4.36
CA LEU A 257 -30.59 2.26 -4.04
C LEU A 257 -30.53 1.89 -2.55
N PRO A 258 -29.59 1.06 -2.10
CA PRO A 258 -29.50 0.69 -0.69
C PRO A 258 -29.52 1.89 0.26
N GLY A 259 -30.56 1.96 1.11
CA GLY A 259 -30.77 3.07 2.04
C GLY A 259 -31.14 4.41 1.42
N THR A 260 -31.58 4.43 0.16
CA THR A 260 -31.98 5.65 -0.55
C THR A 260 -33.38 5.52 -1.07
N ASP A 261 -34.33 6.21 -0.43
CA ASP A 261 -35.75 6.21 -0.80
C ASP A 261 -36.10 7.45 -1.62
N GLY A 262 -36.93 7.28 -2.61
CA GLY A 262 -37.59 8.37 -3.32
C GLY A 262 -39.11 8.29 -3.23
N LEU A 263 -39.78 9.39 -3.50
CA LEU A 263 -41.23 9.49 -3.49
C LEU A 263 -41.80 9.51 -4.91
N ILE A 264 -42.66 8.57 -5.23
CA ILE A 264 -43.57 8.67 -6.39
C ILE A 264 -44.84 9.34 -5.91
N HIS A 265 -45.08 10.59 -6.32
CA HIS A 265 -46.37 11.24 -6.06
C HIS A 265 -47.48 10.54 -6.87
N ILE A 266 -48.73 10.52 -6.36
CA ILE A 266 -49.86 9.84 -7.00
C ILE A 266 -50.10 10.26 -8.48
N SER A 267 -49.77 11.50 -8.83
CA SER A 267 -49.85 12.01 -10.21
C SER A 267 -48.74 11.51 -11.13
N GLN A 268 -47.69 10.85 -10.57
CA GLN A 268 -46.55 10.30 -11.29
C GLN A 268 -46.56 8.76 -11.37
N LEU A 269 -47.64 8.13 -10.92
CA LEU A 269 -47.78 6.67 -10.88
C LEU A 269 -48.11 6.08 -12.26
N ASP A 270 -49.00 6.72 -13.03
CA ASP A 270 -49.39 6.21 -14.34
C ASP A 270 -49.69 7.35 -15.32
N LYS A 271 -49.85 7.00 -16.61
CA LYS A 271 -50.29 7.91 -17.68
C LYS A 271 -51.74 8.34 -17.48
N GLU A 272 -52.59 7.44 -16.98
CA GLU A 272 -53.97 7.70 -16.63
C GLU A 272 -54.10 8.22 -15.19
N ARG A 273 -55.27 8.83 -14.89
CA ARG A 273 -55.50 9.36 -13.55
C ARG A 273 -55.73 8.24 -12.55
N VAL A 274 -54.84 8.15 -11.56
CA VAL A 274 -54.91 7.18 -10.47
C VAL A 274 -55.70 7.78 -9.31
N ASN A 275 -56.73 7.06 -8.81
CA ASN A 275 -57.53 7.49 -7.67
C ASN A 275 -56.94 7.07 -6.32
N LYS A 276 -56.38 5.88 -6.24
CA LYS A 276 -55.68 5.36 -5.06
C LYS A 276 -54.35 4.73 -5.47
N VAL A 277 -53.33 4.97 -4.68
CA VAL A 277 -51.97 4.41 -4.92
C VAL A 277 -51.99 2.89 -4.93
N THR A 278 -52.84 2.28 -4.07
CA THR A 278 -53.02 0.83 -3.94
C THR A 278 -53.67 0.16 -5.15
N ASP A 279 -54.23 0.92 -6.09
CA ASP A 279 -54.79 0.36 -7.34
C ASP A 279 -53.62 -0.01 -8.32
N ILE A 280 -52.46 0.56 -8.13
CA ILE A 280 -51.30 0.40 -9.03
C ILE A 280 -50.11 -0.32 -8.35
N LEU A 281 -49.83 -0.05 -7.06
CA LEU A 281 -48.68 -0.56 -6.33
C LEU A 281 -49.08 -1.13 -4.97
N GLN A 282 -48.36 -2.18 -4.54
CA GLN A 282 -48.44 -2.73 -3.19
C GLN A 282 -47.06 -2.64 -2.49
N GLU A 283 -47.05 -2.66 -1.16
CA GLU A 283 -45.78 -2.71 -0.41
C GLU A 283 -45.02 -4.01 -0.71
N GLY A 284 -43.75 -3.88 -1.07
CA GLY A 284 -42.92 -4.99 -1.48
C GLY A 284 -42.82 -5.18 -3.00
N ASP A 285 -43.61 -4.50 -3.82
CA ASP A 285 -43.55 -4.59 -5.28
C ASP A 285 -42.21 -4.03 -5.81
N ASP A 286 -41.72 -4.65 -6.88
CA ASP A 286 -40.63 -4.12 -7.68
C ASP A 286 -41.19 -3.20 -8.77
N VAL A 287 -40.67 -1.98 -8.87
CA VAL A 287 -41.19 -0.97 -9.78
C VAL A 287 -40.06 -0.23 -10.50
N LEU A 288 -40.16 -0.12 -11.81
CA LEU A 288 -39.24 0.71 -12.60
C LEU A 288 -39.65 2.18 -12.48
N VAL A 289 -38.68 3.02 -12.08
CA VAL A 289 -38.91 4.45 -11.84
C VAL A 289 -37.80 5.29 -12.44
N LYS A 290 -38.13 6.50 -12.87
CA LYS A 290 -37.19 7.51 -13.28
C LYS A 290 -37.03 8.57 -12.19
N VAL A 291 -35.81 8.96 -11.88
CA VAL A 291 -35.54 10.11 -11.00
C VAL A 291 -35.83 11.39 -11.80
N ILE A 292 -36.81 12.16 -11.37
CA ILE A 292 -37.18 13.39 -12.06
C ILE A 292 -36.61 14.64 -11.42
N ASP A 293 -36.35 14.61 -10.12
CA ASP A 293 -35.74 15.73 -9.40
C ASP A 293 -35.08 15.25 -8.09
N ILE A 294 -34.06 15.99 -7.64
CA ILE A 294 -33.38 15.80 -6.36
C ILE A 294 -33.26 17.16 -5.68
N ASP A 295 -33.96 17.37 -4.59
CA ASP A 295 -33.84 18.58 -3.80
C ASP A 295 -32.50 18.60 -3.06
N LYS A 296 -31.59 19.45 -3.52
CA LYS A 296 -30.22 19.60 -2.97
C LYS A 296 -30.18 20.03 -1.50
N LYS A 297 -31.24 20.63 -0.95
CA LYS A 297 -31.30 21.09 0.44
C LYS A 297 -31.81 20.02 1.40
N SER A 298 -32.87 19.31 1.01
CA SER A 298 -33.52 18.29 1.86
C SER A 298 -33.05 16.86 1.52
N GLY A 299 -32.38 16.65 0.40
CA GLY A 299 -31.98 15.32 -0.11
C GLY A 299 -33.19 14.49 -0.62
N LYS A 300 -34.38 15.08 -0.74
CA LYS A 300 -35.56 14.36 -1.20
C LYS A 300 -35.51 14.09 -2.69
N ILE A 301 -35.79 12.83 -3.05
CA ILE A 301 -35.75 12.34 -4.42
C ILE A 301 -37.19 12.19 -4.91
N ALA A 302 -37.51 12.86 -6.00
CA ALA A 302 -38.80 12.73 -6.69
C ALA A 302 -38.66 11.69 -7.82
N LEU A 303 -39.57 10.73 -7.80
CA LEU A 303 -39.62 9.61 -8.74
C LEU A 303 -40.87 9.68 -9.62
N SER A 304 -40.76 9.15 -10.84
CA SER A 304 -41.90 9.01 -11.78
C SER A 304 -41.87 7.61 -12.41
N ARG A 305 -42.92 6.81 -12.14
CA ARG A 305 -43.18 5.59 -12.87
C ARG A 305 -43.71 5.92 -14.28
N LYS A 306 -44.55 6.96 -14.39
CA LYS A 306 -45.05 7.44 -15.68
C LYS A 306 -43.95 7.75 -16.68
N ALA A 307 -42.92 8.50 -16.27
CA ALA A 307 -41.77 8.81 -17.11
C ALA A 307 -40.92 7.58 -17.46
N ALA A 308 -40.85 6.59 -16.58
CA ALA A 308 -40.19 5.33 -16.87
C ALA A 308 -40.90 4.48 -17.91
N LEU A 309 -42.25 4.49 -17.89
CA LEU A 309 -43.10 3.80 -18.89
C LEU A 309 -43.00 4.45 -20.28
N ASP A 310 -42.68 5.73 -20.38
CA ASP A 310 -42.47 6.42 -21.67
C ASP A 310 -41.13 6.07 -22.32
N GLU A 311 -40.13 5.69 -21.56
CA GLU A 311 -38.81 5.32 -22.08
C GLU A 311 -38.61 3.81 -22.31
N SER A 312 -39.49 2.98 -21.78
CA SER A 312 -39.45 1.51 -21.96
C SER A 312 -40.23 1.02 -23.20
N LEU A 313 -40.72 1.92 -23.98
CA LEU A 313 -41.34 1.73 -25.31
C LEU A 313 -40.38 2.16 -26.41
#